data_1d48f8108f40420893f0402bca7618f8
#
_entry.id   1d48f8108f40420893f0402bca7618f8
#
_cell.length_a   1.000
_cell.length_b   1.000
_cell.length_c   1.000
_cell.angle_alpha   90.00
_cell.angle_beta   90.00
_cell.angle_gamma   90.00
#
_symmetry.space_group_name_H-M   'P 1'
#
loop_
_entity.id
_entity.type
_entity.pdbx_description
1 polymer ?
#
loop_
_entity_poly.entity_id
_entity_poly.type
_entity_poly.pdbx_seq_one_letter_code
_entity_poly.pdbx_strand_id
1 'polypeptide(L)'
;AVTNKEVYVAGSWKFLTLKYSYSIDDYFALRGVDATGAGTGKRTRGTGYLELNASYDLGDGWGVNGHVGRLDLKNVHNGDYTDWKIGVTKDINGWVVGLSYVDTNAAGKCSGASSYQPYCFAKSWQDDSGAAVLSSSTKDAGRGIAILSVSRTF
;
A
#
# COMPACT_ATOMS: atom_id res chain seq x y z
N ALA A 1 20.14 -3.21 5.44
CA ALA A 1 19.12 -2.17 5.54
C ALA A 1 18.29 -2.13 4.26
N VAL A 2 16.98 -2.03 4.38
CA VAL A 2 16.09 -1.82 3.22
C VAL A 2 16.11 -0.31 2.92
N THR A 3 16.52 0.05 1.70
CA THR A 3 16.52 1.44 1.25
C THR A 3 15.60 1.61 0.04
N ASN A 4 14.90 2.71 -0.02
CA ASN A 4 14.12 3.13 -1.19
C ASN A 4 14.53 4.54 -1.59
N LYS A 5 14.73 4.77 -2.89
CA LYS A 5 15.06 6.08 -3.44
C LYS A 5 14.10 6.39 -4.58
N GLU A 6 13.28 7.40 -4.38
CA GLU A 6 12.25 7.81 -5.34
C GLU A 6 12.35 9.30 -5.64
N VAL A 7 11.96 9.65 -6.85
CA VAL A 7 11.61 11.02 -7.25
C VAL A 7 10.12 11.04 -7.57
N TYR A 8 9.48 12.18 -7.37
CA TYR A 8 8.07 12.33 -7.70
C TYR A 8 7.77 13.69 -8.30
N VAL A 9 6.66 13.75 -9.02
CA VAL A 9 5.99 14.97 -9.46
C VAL A 9 4.54 14.91 -8.98
N ALA A 10 4.02 16.04 -8.52
CA ALA A 10 2.64 16.15 -8.09
C ALA A 10 2.03 17.49 -8.53
N GLY A 11 0.73 17.47 -8.81
CA GLY A 11 -0.06 18.63 -9.10
C GLY A 11 -1.40 18.57 -8.40
N SER A 12 -1.85 19.71 -7.86
CA SER A 12 -3.14 19.81 -7.18
C SER A 12 -4.05 20.78 -7.91
N TRP A 13 -5.33 20.41 -8.00
CA TRP A 13 -6.37 21.28 -8.53
C TRP A 13 -7.65 21.12 -7.70
N LYS A 14 -8.07 22.23 -7.05
CA LYS A 14 -9.18 22.23 -6.12
C LYS A 14 -9.00 21.17 -5.02
N PHE A 15 -9.87 20.16 -4.98
CA PHE A 15 -9.88 19.06 -4.01
C PHE A 15 -9.14 17.80 -4.50
N LEU A 16 -8.52 17.85 -5.67
CA LEU A 16 -7.82 16.74 -6.30
C LEU A 16 -6.30 16.95 -6.23
N THR A 17 -5.55 15.88 -6.00
CA THR A 17 -4.09 15.83 -6.12
C THR A 17 -3.70 14.58 -6.89
N LEU A 18 -3.00 14.77 -8.03
CA LEU A 18 -2.39 13.70 -8.81
C LEU A 18 -0.90 13.69 -8.49
N LYS A 19 -0.35 12.50 -8.23
CA LYS A 19 1.08 12.31 -7.98
C LYS A 19 1.60 11.09 -8.71
N TYR A 20 2.80 11.20 -9.26
CA TYR A 20 3.53 10.08 -9.83
C TYR A 20 4.90 9.97 -9.17
N SER A 21 5.18 8.83 -8.55
CA SER A 21 6.45 8.47 -7.94
C SER A 21 7.20 7.47 -8.81
N TYR A 22 8.51 7.62 -8.92
CA TYR A 22 9.37 6.78 -9.74
C TYR A 22 10.62 6.38 -8.95
N SER A 23 10.89 5.08 -8.86
CA SER A 23 12.06 4.54 -8.18
C SER A 23 13.31 4.65 -9.06
N ILE A 24 14.27 5.44 -8.60
CA ILE A 24 15.57 5.62 -9.26
C ILE A 24 16.60 4.55 -8.88
N ASP A 25 16.27 3.70 -7.91
CA ASP A 25 17.03 2.53 -7.48
C ASP A 25 16.10 1.32 -7.34
N ASP A 26 16.60 0.18 -6.87
CA ASP A 26 15.75 -0.98 -6.62
C ASP A 26 14.68 -0.66 -5.58
N TYR A 27 13.42 -0.94 -5.91
CA TYR A 27 12.26 -0.65 -5.08
C TYR A 27 12.32 -1.47 -3.79
N PHE A 28 12.51 -0.81 -2.64
CA PHE A 28 12.73 -1.44 -1.34
C PHE A 28 13.80 -2.54 -1.33
N ALA A 29 14.89 -2.35 -2.11
CA ALA A 29 15.95 -3.32 -2.30
C ALA A 29 15.48 -4.68 -2.87
N LEU A 30 14.28 -4.74 -3.46
CA LEU A 30 13.74 -5.93 -4.09
C LEU A 30 14.50 -6.27 -5.39
N ARG A 31 14.57 -7.56 -5.69
CA ARG A 31 15.04 -8.09 -6.98
C ARG A 31 13.89 -8.76 -7.70
N GLY A 32 14.04 -8.85 -9.01
CA GLY A 32 13.06 -9.49 -9.87
C GLY A 32 12.77 -10.94 -9.47
N VAL A 33 11.53 -11.34 -9.59
CA VAL A 33 11.02 -12.67 -9.24
C VAL A 33 10.11 -13.14 -10.38
N ASP A 34 10.26 -14.40 -10.78
CA ASP A 34 9.45 -15.02 -11.82
C ASP A 34 8.12 -15.62 -11.29
N ALA A 35 7.37 -16.26 -12.18
CA ALA A 35 6.07 -16.87 -11.84
C ALA A 35 6.17 -18.03 -10.86
N THR A 36 7.34 -18.65 -10.71
CA THR A 36 7.58 -19.74 -9.76
C THR A 36 8.02 -19.27 -8.39
N GLY A 37 8.32 -17.97 -8.26
CA GLY A 37 8.90 -17.39 -7.05
C GLY A 37 10.42 -17.42 -7.04
N ALA A 38 11.06 -17.83 -8.15
CA ALA A 38 12.51 -17.84 -8.24
C ALA A 38 13.06 -16.43 -8.55
N GLY A 39 14.16 -16.07 -7.91
CA GLY A 39 14.86 -14.81 -8.14
C GLY A 39 15.49 -14.78 -9.53
N THR A 40 15.20 -13.72 -10.31
CA THR A 40 15.73 -13.53 -11.67
C THR A 40 17.02 -12.69 -11.69
N GLY A 41 17.41 -12.08 -10.56
CA GLY A 41 18.52 -11.13 -10.46
C GLY A 41 18.25 -9.77 -11.12
N LYS A 42 17.16 -9.60 -11.86
CA LYS A 42 16.80 -8.33 -12.52
C LYS A 42 16.53 -7.23 -11.48
N ARG A 43 16.81 -6.00 -11.84
CA ARG A 43 16.56 -4.84 -10.98
C ARG A 43 15.09 -4.43 -11.03
N THR A 44 14.58 -3.94 -9.90
CA THR A 44 13.24 -3.35 -9.80
C THR A 44 13.24 -1.82 -9.94
N ARG A 45 14.39 -1.23 -10.26
CA ARG A 45 14.49 0.17 -10.68
C ARG A 45 13.50 0.47 -11.81
N GLY A 46 12.86 1.62 -11.75
CA GLY A 46 11.84 2.02 -12.72
C GLY A 46 10.42 1.63 -12.29
N THR A 47 10.26 1.05 -11.10
CA THR A 47 8.95 0.89 -10.48
C THR A 47 8.29 2.25 -10.32
N GLY A 48 7.03 2.35 -10.73
CA GLY A 48 6.26 3.57 -10.70
C GLY A 48 4.96 3.41 -9.90
N TYR A 49 4.56 4.48 -9.20
CA TYR A 49 3.27 4.55 -8.54
C TYR A 49 2.55 5.82 -8.94
N LEU A 50 1.41 5.66 -9.59
CA LEU A 50 0.51 6.75 -9.96
C LEU A 50 -0.66 6.76 -8.99
N GLU A 51 -0.93 7.91 -8.36
CA GLU A 51 -2.01 8.05 -7.40
C GLU A 51 -2.84 9.31 -7.65
N LEU A 52 -4.14 9.19 -7.47
CA LEU A 52 -5.09 10.29 -7.41
C LEU A 52 -5.75 10.31 -6.04
N ASN A 53 -5.63 11.44 -5.37
CA ASN A 53 -6.23 11.70 -4.08
C ASN A 53 -7.30 12.78 -4.21
N ALA A 54 -8.40 12.62 -3.47
CA ALA A 54 -9.46 13.61 -3.35
C ALA A 54 -9.76 13.85 -1.87
N SER A 55 -9.97 15.13 -1.49
CA SER A 55 -10.44 15.50 -0.14
C SER A 55 -11.36 16.69 -0.26
N TYR A 56 -12.59 16.56 0.23
CA TYR A 56 -13.60 17.58 0.12
C TYR A 56 -14.27 17.84 1.47
N ASP A 57 -14.33 19.13 1.83
CA ASP A 57 -15.04 19.61 3.01
C ASP A 57 -16.52 19.78 2.68
N LEU A 58 -17.39 19.09 3.41
CA LEU A 58 -18.85 19.14 3.26
C LEU A 58 -19.49 20.23 4.15
N GLY A 59 -18.69 20.88 5.00
CA GLY A 59 -19.18 21.82 6.02
C GLY A 59 -19.57 21.15 7.32
N ASP A 60 -19.83 21.96 8.35
CA ASP A 60 -20.22 21.50 9.68
C ASP A 60 -19.27 20.45 10.29
N GLY A 61 -17.98 20.48 9.93
CA GLY A 61 -16.97 19.54 10.38
C GLY A 61 -17.03 18.17 9.69
N TRP A 62 -17.85 17.98 8.66
CA TRP A 62 -17.86 16.77 7.84
C TRP A 62 -16.88 16.87 6.68
N GLY A 63 -16.13 15.82 6.43
CA GLY A 63 -15.25 15.68 5.29
C GLY A 63 -15.38 14.31 4.64
N VAL A 64 -15.12 14.25 3.33
CA VAL A 64 -14.99 12.99 2.58
C VAL A 64 -13.64 12.98 1.91
N ASN A 65 -13.05 11.79 1.81
CA ASN A 65 -11.80 11.58 1.10
C ASN A 65 -11.84 10.30 0.28
N GLY A 66 -11.06 10.30 -0.78
CA GLY A 66 -10.90 9.17 -1.68
C GLY A 66 -9.47 9.07 -2.18
N HIS A 67 -9.07 7.87 -2.52
CA HIS A 67 -7.78 7.57 -3.11
C HIS A 67 -7.94 6.45 -4.12
N VAL A 68 -7.19 6.52 -5.20
CA VAL A 68 -6.92 5.40 -6.09
C VAL A 68 -5.47 5.48 -6.54
N GLY A 69 -4.77 4.34 -6.45
CA GLY A 69 -3.38 4.21 -6.82
C GLY A 69 -3.12 2.99 -7.71
N ARG A 70 -2.09 3.07 -8.54
CA ARG A 70 -1.60 1.97 -9.38
C ARG A 70 -0.10 1.84 -9.24
N LEU A 71 0.35 0.70 -8.71
CA LEU A 71 1.75 0.29 -8.72
C LEU A 71 2.06 -0.51 -9.99
N ASP A 72 3.14 -0.15 -10.69
CA ASP A 72 3.79 -0.94 -11.74
C ASP A 72 5.15 -1.39 -11.20
N LEU A 73 5.20 -2.60 -10.62
CA LEU A 73 6.39 -3.15 -9.97
C LEU A 73 7.25 -3.92 -10.98
N LYS A 74 8.38 -3.34 -11.35
CA LYS A 74 9.25 -3.87 -12.40
C LYS A 74 9.86 -5.22 -12.04
N ASN A 75 9.79 -6.15 -12.99
CA ASN A 75 10.43 -7.48 -12.96
C ASN A 75 9.99 -8.40 -11.79
N VAL A 76 8.87 -8.13 -11.15
CA VAL A 76 8.27 -9.01 -10.14
C VAL A 76 6.95 -9.54 -10.69
N HIS A 77 6.86 -10.86 -10.85
CA HIS A 77 5.63 -11.49 -11.32
C HIS A 77 4.48 -11.24 -10.33
N ASN A 78 3.32 -10.81 -10.82
CA ASN A 78 2.17 -10.40 -10.02
C ASN A 78 2.47 -9.25 -9.01
N GLY A 79 3.54 -8.48 -9.25
CA GLY A 79 3.92 -7.38 -8.38
C GLY A 79 3.05 -6.13 -8.52
N ASP A 80 2.37 -5.96 -9.65
CA ASP A 80 1.49 -4.84 -9.91
C ASP A 80 0.19 -4.94 -9.11
N TYR A 81 -0.31 -3.80 -8.66
CA TYR A 81 -1.65 -3.74 -8.08
C TYR A 81 -2.29 -2.36 -8.28
N THR A 82 -3.59 -2.33 -8.13
CA THR A 82 -4.39 -1.12 -7.92
C THR A 82 -4.98 -1.17 -6.53
N ASP A 83 -4.90 -0.08 -5.81
CA ASP A 83 -5.53 0.09 -4.52
C ASP A 83 -6.47 1.30 -4.52
N TRP A 84 -7.43 1.30 -3.60
CA TRP A 84 -8.36 2.40 -3.45
C TRP A 84 -8.84 2.54 -2.01
N LYS A 85 -9.23 3.74 -1.66
CA LYS A 85 -9.81 4.08 -0.37
C LYS A 85 -10.97 5.04 -0.56
N ILE A 86 -12.01 4.86 0.26
CA ILE A 86 -13.04 5.87 0.49
C ILE A 86 -13.18 6.07 1.99
N GLY A 87 -13.37 7.31 2.42
CA GLY A 87 -13.48 7.63 3.83
C GLY A 87 -14.35 8.85 4.08
N VAL A 88 -14.91 8.90 5.29
CA VAL A 88 -15.63 10.02 5.85
C VAL A 88 -15.01 10.41 7.18
N THR A 89 -14.97 11.69 7.46
CA THR A 89 -14.48 12.25 8.72
C THR A 89 -15.51 13.18 9.35
N LYS A 90 -15.47 13.28 10.67
CA LYS A 90 -16.25 14.26 11.43
C LYS A 90 -15.35 14.91 12.48
N ASP A 91 -15.26 16.24 12.43
CA ASP A 91 -14.70 17.03 13.52
C ASP A 91 -15.76 17.23 14.61
N ILE A 92 -15.39 16.92 15.82
CA ILE A 92 -16.20 17.09 17.03
C ILE A 92 -15.34 17.84 18.06
N ASN A 93 -15.43 19.16 18.08
CA ASN A 93 -14.68 20.01 19.01
C ASN A 93 -13.15 19.78 18.97
N GLY A 94 -12.58 19.68 17.78
CA GLY A 94 -11.14 19.47 17.56
C GLY A 94 -10.71 18.00 17.62
N TRP A 95 -11.64 17.06 17.84
CA TRP A 95 -11.42 15.64 17.64
C TRP A 95 -11.94 15.22 16.28
N VAL A 96 -11.07 14.73 15.41
CA VAL A 96 -11.46 14.20 14.11
C VAL A 96 -11.62 12.69 14.20
N VAL A 97 -12.86 12.24 14.06
CA VAL A 97 -13.21 10.83 13.97
C VAL A 97 -13.35 10.47 12.50
N GLY A 98 -12.70 9.41 12.06
CA GLY A 98 -12.71 8.95 10.67
C GLY A 98 -13.11 7.49 10.56
N LEU A 99 -13.89 7.17 9.53
CA LEU A 99 -14.17 5.81 9.09
C LEU A 99 -13.78 5.72 7.62
N SER A 100 -12.97 4.72 7.27
CA SER A 100 -12.60 4.46 5.88
C SER A 100 -12.62 2.97 5.56
N TYR A 101 -12.80 2.67 4.28
CA TYR A 101 -12.62 1.36 3.71
C TYR A 101 -11.51 1.41 2.67
N VAL A 102 -10.60 0.45 2.75
CA VAL A 102 -9.44 0.32 1.84
C VAL A 102 -9.48 -1.06 1.23
N ASP A 103 -9.20 -1.18 -0.05
CA ASP A 103 -9.12 -2.46 -0.74
C ASP A 103 -8.10 -2.42 -1.88
N THR A 104 -7.65 -3.59 -2.33
CA THR A 104 -6.66 -3.73 -3.40
C THR A 104 -6.83 -5.06 -4.14
N ASN A 105 -6.39 -5.09 -5.40
CA ASN A 105 -6.29 -6.32 -6.19
C ASN A 105 -4.90 -6.95 -6.15
N ALA A 106 -4.07 -6.59 -5.15
CA ALA A 106 -2.74 -7.15 -4.98
C ALA A 106 -2.75 -8.66 -4.84
N ALA A 107 -1.84 -9.36 -5.52
CA ALA A 107 -1.78 -10.81 -5.55
C ALA A 107 -1.28 -11.40 -4.22
N GLY A 108 -2.21 -11.62 -3.28
CA GLY A 108 -1.95 -12.04 -1.90
C GLY A 108 -2.52 -13.43 -1.54
N LYS A 109 -3.04 -14.20 -2.50
CA LYS A 109 -3.65 -15.51 -2.24
C LYS A 109 -2.63 -16.52 -1.71
N CYS A 110 -2.74 -16.86 -0.43
CA CYS A 110 -1.75 -17.68 0.27
C CYS A 110 -1.88 -19.20 0.05
N SER A 111 -2.97 -19.68 -0.54
CA SER A 111 -3.17 -21.11 -0.81
C SER A 111 -3.91 -21.31 -2.13
N GLY A 112 -3.59 -22.39 -2.84
CA GLY A 112 -4.22 -22.76 -4.09
C GLY A 112 -3.98 -21.76 -5.24
N ALA A 113 -2.94 -20.94 -5.17
CA ALA A 113 -2.49 -20.11 -6.27
C ALA A 113 -1.64 -20.93 -7.24
N SER A 114 -1.77 -20.67 -8.53
CA SER A 114 -0.99 -21.32 -9.58
C SER A 114 0.34 -20.64 -9.89
N SER A 115 0.59 -19.48 -9.29
CA SER A 115 1.80 -18.68 -9.51
C SER A 115 2.19 -17.90 -8.27
N TYR A 116 3.38 -17.29 -8.30
CA TYR A 116 3.93 -16.49 -7.22
C TYR A 116 2.99 -15.37 -6.78
N GLN A 117 2.85 -15.22 -5.47
CA GLN A 117 1.94 -14.27 -4.80
C GLN A 117 2.77 -13.37 -3.87
N PRO A 118 3.29 -12.23 -4.37
CA PRO A 118 4.22 -11.37 -3.61
C PRO A 118 3.59 -10.77 -2.35
N TYR A 119 2.27 -10.69 -2.27
CA TYR A 119 1.54 -10.08 -1.15
C TYR A 119 0.93 -11.11 -0.18
N CYS A 120 1.33 -12.37 -0.29
CA CYS A 120 1.12 -13.39 0.73
C CYS A 120 2.31 -13.44 1.69
N PHE A 121 2.12 -13.05 2.94
CA PHE A 121 3.17 -12.99 3.95
C PHE A 121 3.00 -14.07 5.00
N ALA A 122 4.11 -14.71 5.41
CA ALA A 122 4.12 -15.51 6.62
C ALA A 122 3.92 -14.59 7.83
N LYS A 123 3.10 -15.00 8.77
CA LYS A 123 3.04 -14.31 10.06
C LYS A 123 4.34 -14.57 10.80
N SER A 124 4.98 -13.53 11.27
CA SER A 124 6.19 -13.62 12.09
C SER A 124 6.00 -12.79 13.36
N TRP A 125 6.61 -13.21 14.44
CA TRP A 125 6.77 -12.44 15.68
C TRP A 125 8.18 -12.64 16.21
N GLN A 126 8.62 -11.80 17.09
CA GLN A 126 9.84 -12.03 17.85
C GLN A 126 9.49 -12.77 19.13
N ASP A 127 10.29 -13.79 19.48
CA ASP A 127 10.20 -14.42 20.78
C ASP A 127 10.90 -13.56 21.87
N ASP A 128 10.85 -14.03 23.11
CA ASP A 128 11.46 -13.32 24.24
C ASP A 128 12.98 -13.16 24.13
N SER A 129 13.64 -13.90 23.25
CA SER A 129 15.08 -13.76 22.94
C SER A 129 15.35 -12.74 21.81
N GLY A 130 14.29 -12.22 21.17
CA GLY A 130 14.39 -11.34 20.01
C GLY A 130 14.58 -12.07 18.70
N ALA A 131 14.52 -13.40 18.68
CA ALA A 131 14.61 -14.19 17.46
C ALA A 131 13.29 -14.14 16.67
N ALA A 132 13.39 -14.03 15.34
CA ALA A 132 12.21 -14.06 14.48
C ALA A 132 11.66 -15.50 14.40
N VAL A 133 10.42 -15.68 14.86
CA VAL A 133 9.68 -16.94 14.76
C VAL A 133 8.72 -16.84 13.57
N LEU A 134 8.92 -17.69 12.56
CA LEU A 134 8.00 -17.78 11.43
C LEU A 134 6.86 -18.74 11.77
N SER A 135 5.63 -18.26 11.73
CA SER A 135 4.45 -19.09 11.83
C SER A 135 4.21 -19.84 10.53
N SER A 136 3.69 -21.07 10.62
CA SER A 136 3.13 -21.78 9.47
C SER A 136 1.88 -21.10 8.90
N SER A 137 1.27 -20.16 9.63
CA SER A 137 0.12 -19.41 9.17
C SER A 137 0.56 -18.22 8.31
N THR A 138 -0.17 -17.99 7.23
CA THR A 138 0.06 -16.90 6.28
C THR A 138 -1.08 -15.88 6.34
N LYS A 139 -0.81 -14.67 5.83
CA LYS A 139 -1.79 -13.59 5.71
C LYS A 139 -1.77 -13.02 4.30
N ASP A 140 -2.92 -13.00 3.69
CA ASP A 140 -3.17 -12.25 2.47
C ASP A 140 -3.24 -10.74 2.82
N ALA A 141 -2.30 -9.96 2.25
CA ALA A 141 -2.29 -8.50 2.39
C ALA A 141 -3.10 -7.79 1.30
N GLY A 142 -3.56 -8.52 0.28
CA GLY A 142 -4.34 -8.00 -0.84
C GLY A 142 -5.85 -8.01 -0.59
N ARG A 143 -6.32 -7.76 0.63
CA ARG A 143 -7.76 -7.77 0.95
C ARG A 143 -8.23 -6.51 1.64
N GLY A 144 -9.51 -6.20 1.42
CA GLY A 144 -10.15 -5.03 1.99
C GLY A 144 -10.28 -5.04 3.51
N ILE A 145 -10.15 -3.86 4.11
CA ILE A 145 -10.33 -3.63 5.54
C ILE A 145 -11.06 -2.32 5.82
N ALA A 146 -11.85 -2.29 6.90
CA ALA A 146 -12.38 -1.06 7.47
C ALA A 146 -11.42 -0.53 8.55
N ILE A 147 -11.23 0.79 8.57
CA ILE A 147 -10.34 1.48 9.50
C ILE A 147 -11.13 2.57 10.22
N LEU A 148 -11.17 2.49 11.55
CA LEU A 148 -11.64 3.57 12.41
C LEU A 148 -10.43 4.35 12.92
N SER A 149 -10.48 5.67 12.84
CA SER A 149 -9.40 6.56 13.31
C SER A 149 -9.96 7.66 14.20
N VAL A 150 -9.14 8.09 15.16
CA VAL A 150 -9.42 9.28 15.97
C VAL A 150 -8.11 10.06 16.08
N SER A 151 -8.16 11.34 15.77
CA SER A 151 -7.00 12.24 15.87
C SER A 151 -7.37 13.58 16.51
N ARG A 152 -6.40 14.24 17.13
CA ARG A 152 -6.53 15.60 17.67
C ARG A 152 -5.20 16.34 17.47
N THR A 153 -5.30 17.58 17.06
CA THR A 153 -4.15 18.51 17.01
C THR A 153 -4.18 19.40 18.25
N PHE A 154 -3.05 19.54 18.94
CA PHE A 154 -2.86 20.37 20.13
C PHE A 154 -2.09 21.62 19.80
#